data_2ef88b5e52f0daabbd57fe86a1416f6d
#
_entry.id   2ef88b5e52f0daabbd57fe86a1416f6d
#
_cell.length_a   1.000
_cell.length_b   1.000
_cell.length_c   1.000
_cell.angle_alpha   90.00
_cell.angle_beta   90.00
_cell.angle_gamma   90.00
#
_symmetry.space_group_name_H-M   'P 1'
#
loop_
_entity.id
_entity.type
_entity.pdbx_description
1 polymer ?
#
loop_
_entity_poly.entity_id
_entity_poly.type
_entity_poly.pdbx_seq_one_letter_code
_entity_poly.pdbx_strand_id
1 'polypeptide(L)'
;MTAQNMKLSARIPSIRSREGLVSFVGALRKDLETNRNDWENPTLEDFLEAMEAWIGSMGRFYANKGQPVPQSPTWEMFAHILHASKIYE
;
A
#
# COMPACT_ATOMS: atom_id res chain seq x y z
N MET A 1 13.47 11.59 14.67
CA MET A 1 13.57 11.74 13.34
C MET A 1 13.49 10.44 12.54
N THR A 2 14.03 9.40 13.06
CA THR A 2 14.10 8.17 12.31
C THR A 2 12.75 7.60 11.92
N ALA A 3 11.77 7.62 12.83
CA ALA A 3 10.46 7.07 12.52
C ALA A 3 9.82 7.82 11.37
N GLN A 4 10.13 9.11 11.24
CA GLN A 4 9.57 9.92 10.18
C GLN A 4 10.17 9.59 8.84
N ASN A 5 11.36 8.99 8.83
CA ASN A 5 12.03 8.65 7.58
C ASN A 5 11.78 7.22 7.16
N MET A 6 11.02 6.47 7.95
CA MET A 6 10.70 5.10 7.57
C MET A 6 9.78 5.11 6.36
N LYS A 7 10.18 4.37 5.34
CA LYS A 7 9.35 4.26 4.14
C LYS A 7 8.04 3.55 4.47
N LEU A 8 6.98 3.96 3.79
CA LEU A 8 5.68 3.34 4.00
C LEU A 8 5.75 1.83 3.78
N SER A 9 6.45 1.40 2.73
CA SER A 9 6.54 -0.02 2.43
C SER A 9 7.18 -0.82 3.56
N ALA A 10 8.10 -0.21 4.30
CA ALA A 10 8.78 -0.91 5.39
C ALA A 10 7.86 -1.14 6.58
N ARG A 11 6.77 -0.40 6.68
CA ARG A 11 5.82 -0.54 7.78
C ARG A 11 4.81 -1.65 7.56
N ILE A 12 4.64 -2.08 6.30
CA ILE A 12 3.55 -2.99 5.94
C ILE A 12 3.61 -4.33 6.67
N PRO A 13 4.78 -4.97 6.81
CA PRO A 13 4.81 -6.28 7.49
C PRO A 13 4.34 -6.26 8.93
N SER A 14 4.32 -5.09 9.57
CA SER A 14 3.90 -4.98 10.95
C SER A 14 2.41 -4.70 11.11
N ILE A 15 1.68 -4.54 10.00
CA ILE A 15 0.26 -4.19 10.06
C ILE A 15 -0.55 -5.45 10.21
N ARG A 16 -1.11 -5.65 11.41
CA ARG A 16 -1.82 -6.88 11.74
C ARG A 16 -3.14 -6.61 12.42
N SER A 17 -3.62 -5.37 12.38
CA SER A 17 -4.85 -5.01 13.06
C SER A 17 -5.50 -3.83 12.35
N ARG A 18 -6.77 -3.62 12.68
CA ARG A 18 -7.47 -2.44 12.17
C ARG A 18 -6.75 -1.16 12.58
N GLU A 19 -6.31 -1.12 13.84
CA GLU A 19 -5.62 0.07 14.36
C GLU A 19 -4.31 0.33 13.61
N GLY A 20 -3.60 -0.74 13.29
CA GLY A 20 -2.38 -0.60 12.49
C GLY A 20 -2.67 -0.05 11.11
N LEU A 21 -3.76 -0.52 10.50
CA LEU A 21 -4.14 -0.01 9.19
C LEU A 21 -4.57 1.45 9.26
N VAL A 22 -5.30 1.84 10.31
CA VAL A 22 -5.67 3.24 10.50
C VAL A 22 -4.42 4.11 10.51
N SER A 23 -3.42 3.70 11.27
CA SER A 23 -2.17 4.44 11.34
C SER A 23 -1.48 4.52 9.98
N PHE A 24 -1.49 3.42 9.23
CA PHE A 24 -0.87 3.38 7.92
C PHE A 24 -1.58 4.30 6.94
N VAL A 25 -2.91 4.28 6.93
CA VAL A 25 -3.68 5.14 6.04
C VAL A 25 -3.44 6.60 6.38
N GLY A 26 -3.34 6.92 7.68
CA GLY A 26 -3.01 8.27 8.09
C GLY A 26 -1.65 8.72 7.58
N ALA A 27 -0.66 7.82 7.64
CA ALA A 27 0.67 8.12 7.13
C ALA A 27 0.64 8.27 5.60
N LEU A 28 -0.15 7.45 4.92
CA LEU A 28 -0.28 7.53 3.47
C LEU A 28 -0.91 8.86 3.05
N ARG A 29 -1.95 9.28 3.78
CA ARG A 29 -2.60 10.55 3.51
C ARG A 29 -1.64 11.72 3.71
N LYS A 30 -0.87 11.68 4.78
CA LYS A 30 0.12 12.73 5.03
C LYS A 30 1.19 12.75 3.96
N ASP A 31 1.60 11.57 3.50
CA ASP A 31 2.57 11.47 2.42
C ASP A 31 2.06 12.13 1.15
N LEU A 32 0.77 11.94 0.84
CA LEU A 32 0.18 12.59 -0.33
C LEU A 32 0.21 14.11 -0.17
N GLU A 33 -0.06 14.61 1.04
CA GLU A 33 -0.07 16.05 1.29
C GLU A 33 1.31 16.67 1.14
N THR A 34 2.35 15.96 1.60
CA THR A 34 3.69 16.54 1.69
C THR A 34 4.59 16.14 0.52
N ASN A 35 4.33 15.01 -0.12
CA ASN A 35 5.20 14.48 -1.16
C ASN A 35 4.42 14.10 -2.40
N ARG A 36 3.44 14.93 -2.76
CA ARG A 36 2.54 14.63 -3.86
C ARG A 36 3.28 14.35 -5.16
N ASN A 37 4.38 15.03 -5.38
CA ASN A 37 5.14 14.87 -6.62
C ASN A 37 5.81 13.50 -6.73
N ASP A 38 5.92 12.78 -5.61
CA ASP A 38 6.50 11.44 -5.63
C ASP A 38 5.48 10.36 -5.94
N TRP A 39 4.22 10.73 -6.06
CA TRP A 39 3.15 9.78 -6.35
C TRP A 39 2.95 9.66 -7.85
N GLU A 40 2.96 8.42 -8.34
CA GLU A 40 2.60 8.18 -9.74
C GLU A 40 1.12 8.41 -9.96
N ASN A 41 0.31 8.12 -8.95
CA ASN A 41 -1.15 8.18 -9.07
C ASN A 41 -1.73 9.09 -7.99
N PRO A 42 -1.54 10.42 -8.12
CA PRO A 42 -1.97 11.33 -7.05
C PRO A 42 -3.45 11.71 -7.09
N THR A 43 -4.15 11.41 -8.18
CA THR A 43 -5.58 11.69 -8.25
C THR A 43 -6.38 10.45 -7.87
N LEU A 44 -7.60 10.67 -7.43
CA LEU A 44 -8.45 9.55 -7.05
C LEU A 44 -8.69 8.61 -8.23
N GLU A 45 -8.91 9.18 -9.41
CA GLU A 45 -9.14 8.36 -10.61
C GLU A 45 -7.95 7.45 -10.89
N ASP A 46 -6.76 8.02 -10.89
CA ASP A 46 -5.56 7.23 -11.16
C ASP A 46 -5.28 6.23 -10.06
N PHE A 47 -5.53 6.64 -8.81
CA PHE A 47 -5.34 5.76 -7.67
C PHE A 47 -6.24 4.53 -7.75
N LEU A 48 -7.50 4.75 -8.08
CA LEU A 48 -8.46 3.64 -8.18
C LEU A 48 -8.15 2.74 -9.37
N GLU A 49 -7.73 3.33 -10.50
CA GLU A 49 -7.34 2.53 -11.66
C GLU A 49 -6.16 1.63 -11.34
N ALA A 50 -5.16 2.20 -10.67
CA ALA A 50 -3.99 1.41 -10.26
C ALA A 50 -4.38 0.33 -9.27
N MET A 51 -5.29 0.63 -8.35
CA MET A 51 -5.76 -0.34 -7.38
C MET A 51 -6.42 -1.53 -8.06
N GLU A 52 -7.29 -1.25 -9.02
CA GLU A 52 -7.98 -2.30 -9.76
C GLU A 52 -6.97 -3.20 -10.47
N ALA A 53 -6.01 -2.58 -11.16
CA ALA A 53 -5.02 -3.34 -11.92
C ALA A 53 -4.13 -4.17 -11.01
N TRP A 54 -3.72 -3.60 -9.87
CA TRP A 54 -2.84 -4.33 -8.96
C TRP A 54 -3.54 -5.51 -8.32
N ILE A 55 -4.78 -5.31 -7.89
CA ILE A 55 -5.54 -6.41 -7.28
C ILE A 55 -5.68 -7.55 -8.31
N GLY A 56 -5.95 -7.20 -9.56
CA GLY A 56 -6.10 -8.22 -10.59
C GLY A 56 -4.83 -9.01 -10.86
N SER A 57 -3.66 -8.43 -10.59
CA SER A 57 -2.38 -9.08 -10.86
C SER A 57 -1.61 -9.43 -9.60
N MET A 58 -2.22 -9.31 -8.41
CA MET A 58 -1.44 -9.47 -7.17
C MET A 58 -0.93 -10.88 -6.95
N GLY A 59 -1.44 -11.85 -7.72
CA GLY A 59 -0.88 -13.19 -7.65
C GLY A 59 0.62 -13.21 -7.95
N ARG A 60 1.07 -12.37 -8.89
CA ARG A 60 2.49 -12.27 -9.19
C ARG A 60 3.29 -11.72 -8.03
N PHE A 61 2.70 -10.74 -7.33
CA PHE A 61 3.36 -10.14 -6.17
C PHE A 61 3.69 -11.22 -5.14
N TYR A 62 2.70 -12.06 -4.83
CA TYR A 62 2.91 -13.11 -3.84
C TYR A 62 3.81 -14.22 -4.38
N ALA A 63 3.67 -14.55 -5.65
CA ALA A 63 4.54 -15.57 -6.25
C ALA A 63 6.00 -15.14 -6.23
N ASN A 64 6.26 -13.86 -6.47
CA ASN A 64 7.63 -13.35 -6.45
C ASN A 64 8.23 -13.41 -5.04
N LYS A 65 7.39 -13.46 -4.02
CA LYS A 65 7.86 -13.61 -2.63
C LYS A 65 7.89 -15.06 -2.19
N GLY A 66 7.56 -15.99 -3.09
CA GLY A 66 7.50 -17.39 -2.74
C GLY A 66 6.36 -17.72 -1.81
N GLN A 67 5.26 -16.96 -1.88
CA GLN A 67 4.12 -17.12 -0.99
C GLN A 67 2.85 -17.28 -1.80
N PRO A 68 1.88 -18.06 -1.28
CA PRO A 68 0.58 -18.11 -1.92
C PRO A 68 -0.21 -16.86 -1.59
N VAL A 69 -1.17 -16.53 -2.46
CA VAL A 69 -2.11 -15.45 -2.16
C VAL A 69 -2.94 -15.89 -0.96
N PRO A 70 -3.07 -15.06 0.09
CA PRO A 70 -3.92 -15.41 1.21
C PRO A 70 -5.34 -15.68 0.75
N GLN A 71 -5.97 -16.71 1.31
CA GLN A 71 -7.32 -17.09 0.93
C GLN A 71 -8.35 -16.06 1.41
N SER A 72 -8.05 -15.38 2.50
CA SER A 72 -8.88 -14.31 3.02
C SER A 72 -8.06 -13.05 3.11
N PRO A 73 -8.65 -11.89 2.85
CA PRO A 73 -7.92 -10.64 2.97
C PRO A 73 -7.41 -10.45 4.39
N THR A 74 -6.20 -9.91 4.51
CA THR A 74 -5.60 -9.58 5.79
C THR A 74 -5.40 -8.07 5.86
N TRP A 75 -5.18 -7.57 7.07
CA TRP A 75 -4.89 -6.15 7.23
C TRP A 75 -3.61 -5.78 6.49
N GLU A 76 -2.64 -6.68 6.49
CA GLU A 76 -1.41 -6.47 5.74
C GLU A 76 -1.67 -6.39 4.24
N MET A 77 -2.55 -7.26 3.73
CA MET A 77 -2.89 -7.22 2.31
C MET A 77 -3.51 -5.88 1.93
N PHE A 78 -4.41 -5.35 2.79
CA PHE A 78 -4.99 -4.05 2.53
C PHE A 78 -3.91 -2.97 2.42
N ALA A 79 -2.93 -3.02 3.31
CA ALA A 79 -1.85 -2.04 3.27
C ALA A 79 -1.05 -2.18 1.98
N HIS A 80 -0.79 -3.40 1.53
CA HIS A 80 -0.13 -3.61 0.24
C HIS A 80 -0.93 -3.02 -0.91
N ILE A 81 -2.24 -3.23 -0.90
CA ILE A 81 -3.10 -2.72 -1.96
C ILE A 81 -3.02 -1.19 -2.00
N LEU A 82 -3.13 -0.54 -0.85
CA LEU A 82 -3.11 0.92 -0.80
C LEU A 82 -1.76 1.46 -1.22
N HIS A 83 -0.68 0.85 -0.76
CA HIS A 83 0.65 1.32 -1.13
C HIS A 83 0.90 1.14 -2.63
N ALA A 84 0.49 0.00 -3.18
CA ALA A 84 0.66 -0.25 -4.59
C ALA A 84 -0.13 0.75 -5.43
N SER A 85 -1.30 1.15 -4.95
CA SER A 85 -2.15 2.09 -5.69
C SER A 85 -1.49 3.45 -5.85
N LYS A 86 -0.57 3.80 -4.94
CA LYS A 86 0.18 5.04 -5.03
C LYS A 86 1.11 5.04 -6.24
N ILE A 87 1.73 3.91 -6.55
CA ILE A 87 2.86 3.86 -7.48
C ILE A 87 2.68 2.91 -8.66
N TYR A 88 1.69 2.04 -8.65
CA TYR A 88 1.56 1.00 -9.68
C TYR A 88 1.13 1.59 -11.02
N GLU A 89 1.77 1.13 -12.07
CA GLU A 89 1.42 1.48 -13.42
C GLU A 89 1.01 0.22 -14.18
#